data_2944c1a96aff9436764e1a4f0aa69e3a
#
_entry.id   2944c1a96aff9436764e1a4f0aa69e3a
#
_cell.length_a   1.000
_cell.length_b   1.000
_cell.length_c   1.000
_cell.angle_alpha   90.00
_cell.angle_beta   90.00
_cell.angle_gamma   90.00
#
_symmetry.space_group_name_H-M   'P 1'
#
loop_
_entity.id
_entity.type
_entity.pdbx_description
1 polymer ?
#
loop_
_entity_poly.entity_id
_entity_poly.type
_entity_poly.pdbx_seq_one_letter_code
_entity_poly.pdbx_strand_id
1 'polypeptide(L)'
;VSSRRQRQMCIRDRLYVGAPSEVEMKEKKDRVDDALHATRAAIEEGIVAGGGVALLSSRSDLEKVKASNPDEITGIQIVNKAIETPLRTIVENSGGEGSVVVSKVLEGSKNFGYNAKEGKYVDMLKDGIIDPKKVTRVALENAASVAGMILTTECALVDIKEENPAPVPP
;
A
#
# COMPACT_ATOMS: atom_id res chain seq x y z
N VAL A 1 -35.44 -13.27 17.76
CA VAL A 1 -34.43 -12.84 16.77
C VAL A 1 -33.48 -11.80 17.36
N SER A 2 -33.89 -11.03 18.37
CA SER A 2 -33.08 -10.03 19.07
C SER A 2 -31.95 -10.61 19.94
N SER A 3 -32.16 -11.78 20.51
CA SER A 3 -31.24 -12.44 21.47
C SER A 3 -29.91 -12.92 20.85
N ARG A 4 -29.88 -13.23 19.56
CA ARG A 4 -28.67 -13.74 18.89
C ARG A 4 -27.66 -12.63 18.57
N ARG A 5 -28.13 -11.42 18.23
CA ARG A 5 -27.26 -10.26 17.97
C ARG A 5 -26.59 -9.74 19.24
N GLN A 6 -27.28 -9.74 20.37
CA GLN A 6 -26.70 -9.30 21.64
C GLN A 6 -25.63 -10.26 22.19
N ARG A 7 -25.75 -11.58 21.93
CA ARG A 7 -24.72 -12.55 22.34
C ARG A 7 -23.42 -12.39 21.54
N GLN A 8 -23.47 -12.01 20.26
CA GLN A 8 -22.27 -11.79 19.44
C GLN A 8 -21.48 -10.54 19.86
N MET A 9 -22.11 -9.55 20.46
CA MET A 9 -21.45 -8.32 20.91
C MET A 9 -20.60 -8.50 22.18
N CYS A 10 -20.77 -9.60 22.92
CA CYS A 10 -20.04 -9.88 24.16
C CYS A 10 -18.92 -10.93 24.01
N ILE A 11 -18.75 -11.53 22.83
CA ILE A 11 -17.68 -12.50 22.56
C ILE A 11 -16.43 -11.72 22.21
N ARG A 12 -15.43 -11.76 23.09
CA ARG A 12 -14.07 -11.31 22.81
C ARG A 12 -13.27 -12.51 22.35
N ASP A 13 -12.98 -12.55 21.06
CA ASP A 13 -12.06 -13.54 20.53
C ASP A 13 -10.63 -13.20 20.97
N ARG A 14 -9.87 -14.23 21.32
CA ARG A 14 -8.46 -14.12 21.70
C ARG A 14 -7.63 -14.97 20.75
N LEU A 15 -6.64 -14.32 20.13
CA LEU A 15 -5.62 -15.00 19.34
C LEU A 15 -4.38 -15.17 20.20
N TYR A 16 -3.99 -16.43 20.44
CA TYR A 16 -2.75 -16.74 21.15
C TYR A 16 -1.61 -16.90 20.16
N VAL A 17 -0.57 -16.08 20.34
CA VAL A 17 0.62 -16.10 19.49
C VAL A 17 1.79 -16.61 20.32
N GLY A 18 2.53 -17.57 19.77
CA GLY A 18 3.72 -18.13 20.40
C GLY A 18 4.83 -18.37 19.39
N ALA A 19 6.08 -18.28 19.84
CA ALA A 19 7.26 -18.58 19.07
C ALA A 19 8.42 -19.01 20.00
N PRO A 20 9.48 -19.66 19.47
CA PRO A 20 10.64 -20.11 20.25
C PRO A 20 11.45 -18.95 20.85
N SER A 21 11.44 -17.76 20.22
CA SER A 21 12.13 -16.57 20.68
C SER A 21 11.18 -15.38 20.88
N GLU A 22 11.56 -14.43 21.73
CA GLU A 22 10.80 -13.21 21.98
C GLU A 22 10.66 -12.33 20.72
N VAL A 23 11.75 -12.27 19.93
CA VAL A 23 11.78 -11.49 18.68
C VAL A 23 10.76 -12.06 17.66
N GLU A 24 10.79 -13.37 17.45
CA GLU A 24 9.82 -14.04 16.56
C GLU A 24 8.38 -13.93 17.06
N MET A 25 8.17 -13.99 18.38
CA MET A 25 6.86 -13.82 18.96
C MET A 25 6.31 -12.41 18.72
N LYS A 26 7.16 -11.38 18.87
CA LYS A 26 6.81 -10.00 18.57
C LYS A 26 6.48 -9.82 17.08
N GLU A 27 7.31 -10.34 16.20
CA GLU A 27 7.07 -10.30 14.75
C GLU A 27 5.74 -10.95 14.35
N LYS A 28 5.43 -12.12 14.92
CA LYS A 28 4.15 -12.80 14.67
C LYS A 28 2.97 -12.00 15.21
N LYS A 29 3.11 -11.38 16.38
CA LYS A 29 2.08 -10.53 16.97
C LYS A 29 1.80 -9.34 16.05
N ASP A 30 2.84 -8.63 15.61
CA ASP A 30 2.73 -7.46 14.75
C ASP A 30 2.05 -7.84 13.41
N ARG A 31 2.39 -8.99 12.84
CA ARG A 31 1.72 -9.53 11.64
C ARG A 31 0.22 -9.81 11.85
N VAL A 32 -0.17 -10.33 13.01
CA VAL A 32 -1.59 -10.57 13.33
C VAL A 32 -2.33 -9.25 13.52
N ASP A 33 -1.72 -8.28 14.18
CA ASP A 33 -2.29 -6.95 14.37
C ASP A 33 -2.48 -6.24 13.03
N ASP A 34 -1.50 -6.31 12.11
CA ASP A 34 -1.62 -5.77 10.75
C ASP A 34 -2.76 -6.43 9.97
N ALA A 35 -2.87 -7.76 10.04
CA ALA A 35 -3.95 -8.49 9.38
C ALA A 35 -5.33 -8.10 9.93
N LEU A 36 -5.44 -7.84 11.24
CA LEU A 36 -6.68 -7.39 11.88
C LEU A 36 -7.06 -5.97 11.40
N HIS A 37 -6.09 -5.06 11.35
CA HIS A 37 -6.33 -3.69 10.86
C HIS A 37 -6.69 -3.68 9.39
N ALA A 38 -5.98 -4.46 8.54
CA ALA A 38 -6.29 -4.62 7.13
C ALA A 38 -7.71 -5.18 6.92
N THR A 39 -8.11 -6.18 7.70
CA THR A 39 -9.45 -6.78 7.64
C THR A 39 -10.54 -5.76 8.00
N ARG A 40 -10.34 -4.95 9.04
CA ARG A 40 -11.27 -3.88 9.41
C ARG A 40 -11.40 -2.84 8.30
N ALA A 41 -10.28 -2.40 7.75
CA ALA A 41 -10.26 -1.46 6.63
C ALA A 41 -10.99 -2.03 5.39
N ALA A 42 -10.84 -3.33 5.12
CA ALA A 42 -11.54 -4.02 4.04
C ALA A 42 -13.06 -4.11 4.27
N ILE A 43 -13.50 -4.28 5.51
CA ILE A 43 -14.93 -4.28 5.86
C ILE A 43 -15.55 -2.89 5.66
N GLU A 44 -14.80 -1.83 5.92
CA GLU A 44 -15.29 -0.45 5.79
C GLU A 44 -15.45 0.00 4.34
N GLU A 45 -14.48 -0.24 3.47
CA GLU A 45 -14.46 0.30 2.10
C GLU A 45 -14.33 -0.77 1.00
N GLY A 46 -14.24 -2.04 1.37
CA GLY A 46 -14.06 -3.13 0.42
C GLY A 46 -12.59 -3.40 0.07
N ILE A 47 -12.41 -4.27 -0.92
CA ILE A 47 -11.12 -4.76 -1.39
C ILE A 47 -10.87 -4.35 -2.85
N VAL A 48 -9.61 -4.29 -3.22
CA VAL A 48 -9.13 -4.03 -4.58
C VAL A 48 -8.03 -5.03 -4.95
N ALA A 49 -7.66 -5.09 -6.23
CA ALA A 49 -6.51 -5.88 -6.67
C ALA A 49 -5.24 -5.38 -5.98
N GLY A 50 -4.50 -6.29 -5.35
CA GLY A 50 -3.29 -5.99 -4.61
C GLY A 50 -2.05 -5.79 -5.49
N GLY A 51 -0.89 -5.72 -4.84
CA GLY A 51 0.39 -5.64 -5.55
C GLY A 51 0.61 -4.34 -6.35
N GLY A 52 -0.06 -3.25 -5.99
CA GLY A 52 0.02 -1.98 -6.71
C GLY A 52 -0.85 -1.88 -7.97
N VAL A 53 -1.55 -2.96 -8.35
CA VAL A 53 -2.38 -3.01 -9.58
C VAL A 53 -3.56 -2.05 -9.50
N ALA A 54 -4.18 -1.89 -8.34
CA ALA A 54 -5.30 -0.97 -8.17
C ALA A 54 -4.91 0.49 -8.44
N LEU A 55 -3.75 0.93 -7.97
CA LEU A 55 -3.22 2.26 -8.27
C LEU A 55 -2.92 2.42 -9.75
N LEU A 56 -2.24 1.45 -10.35
CA LEU A 56 -1.92 1.48 -11.77
C LEU A 56 -3.18 1.52 -12.65
N SER A 57 -4.24 0.79 -12.28
CA SER A 57 -5.52 0.80 -12.99
C SER A 57 -6.23 2.15 -12.93
N SER A 58 -5.97 2.97 -11.92
CA SER A 58 -6.55 4.32 -11.79
C SER A 58 -5.95 5.33 -12.78
N ARG A 59 -4.89 4.99 -13.49
CA ARG A 59 -4.26 5.82 -14.53
C ARG A 59 -5.27 6.29 -15.59
N SER A 60 -6.15 5.42 -16.03
CA SER A 60 -7.19 5.75 -17.01
C SER A 60 -8.18 6.81 -16.52
N ASP A 61 -8.34 6.96 -15.21
CA ASP A 61 -9.20 7.98 -14.63
C ASP A 61 -8.47 9.32 -14.47
N LEU A 62 -7.15 9.30 -14.27
CA LEU A 62 -6.32 10.51 -14.29
C LEU A 62 -6.32 11.19 -15.66
N GLU A 63 -6.37 10.43 -16.75
CA GLU A 63 -6.43 10.98 -18.12
C GLU A 63 -7.74 11.74 -18.39
N LYS A 64 -8.79 11.46 -17.63
CA LYS A 64 -10.10 12.15 -17.74
C LYS A 64 -10.15 13.46 -16.96
N VAL A 65 -9.18 13.73 -16.10
CA VAL A 65 -9.13 14.96 -15.30
C VAL A 65 -8.83 16.13 -16.22
N LYS A 66 -9.75 17.10 -16.25
CA LYS A 66 -9.57 18.32 -17.04
C LYS A 66 -8.64 19.28 -16.29
N ALA A 67 -7.54 19.64 -16.90
CA ALA A 67 -6.63 20.66 -16.40
C ALA A 67 -7.03 22.01 -17.00
N SER A 68 -6.94 23.05 -16.18
CA SER A 68 -7.27 24.45 -16.58
C SER A 68 -6.02 25.20 -17.07
N ASN A 69 -4.83 24.74 -16.71
CA ASN A 69 -3.56 25.37 -17.08
C ASN A 69 -2.43 24.33 -17.27
N PRO A 70 -1.28 24.71 -17.87
CA PRO A 70 -0.15 23.82 -18.11
C PRO A 70 0.46 23.22 -16.83
N ASP A 71 0.43 23.95 -15.72
CA ASP A 71 1.00 23.49 -14.45
C ASP A 71 0.19 22.34 -13.85
N GLU A 72 -1.14 22.42 -13.96
CA GLU A 72 -2.02 21.32 -13.57
C GLU A 72 -1.77 20.06 -14.45
N ILE A 73 -1.51 20.22 -15.73
CA ILE A 73 -1.14 19.11 -16.61
C ILE A 73 0.15 18.44 -16.12
N THR A 74 1.15 19.26 -15.75
CA THR A 74 2.40 18.76 -15.19
C THR A 74 2.17 18.01 -13.87
N GLY A 75 1.31 18.53 -12.98
CA GLY A 75 0.92 17.86 -11.76
C GLY A 75 0.27 16.49 -11.99
N ILE A 76 -0.64 16.40 -12.97
CA ILE A 76 -1.28 15.13 -13.36
C ILE A 76 -0.24 14.14 -13.88
N GLN A 77 0.74 14.59 -14.68
CA GLN A 77 1.83 13.74 -15.19
C GLN A 77 2.73 13.22 -14.07
N ILE A 78 3.03 14.05 -13.04
CA ILE A 78 3.79 13.64 -11.86
C ILE A 78 3.06 12.51 -11.11
N VAL A 79 1.77 12.69 -10.84
CA VAL A 79 0.95 11.68 -10.16
C VAL A 79 0.88 10.40 -11.01
N ASN A 80 0.68 10.53 -12.31
CA ASN A 80 0.60 9.39 -13.24
C ASN A 80 1.89 8.54 -13.22
N LYS A 81 3.05 9.18 -13.12
CA LYS A 81 4.34 8.48 -12.98
C LYS A 81 4.51 7.88 -11.58
N ALA A 82 4.07 8.60 -10.55
CA ALA A 82 4.22 8.16 -9.17
C ALA A 82 3.41 6.89 -8.83
N ILE A 83 2.22 6.71 -9.39
CA ILE A 83 1.37 5.54 -9.14
C ILE A 83 1.92 4.23 -9.73
N GLU A 84 2.90 4.28 -10.63
CA GLU A 84 3.61 3.09 -11.14
C GLU A 84 4.62 2.55 -10.11
N THR A 85 5.13 3.41 -9.23
CA THR A 85 6.22 3.09 -8.31
C THR A 85 5.94 1.91 -7.39
N PRO A 86 4.76 1.75 -6.77
CA PRO A 86 4.50 0.63 -5.87
C PRO A 86 4.66 -0.74 -6.57
N LEU A 87 4.06 -0.93 -7.73
CA LEU A 87 4.22 -2.17 -8.49
C LEU A 87 5.68 -2.37 -8.93
N ARG A 88 6.32 -1.32 -9.44
CA ARG A 88 7.71 -1.35 -9.86
C ARG A 88 8.63 -1.81 -8.73
N THR A 89 8.50 -1.20 -7.55
CA THR A 89 9.32 -1.54 -6.38
C THR A 89 9.11 -2.98 -5.89
N ILE A 90 7.86 -3.47 -5.91
CA ILE A 90 7.57 -4.87 -5.56
C ILE A 90 8.31 -5.83 -6.51
N VAL A 91 8.29 -5.55 -7.81
CA VAL A 91 8.95 -6.38 -8.82
C VAL A 91 10.48 -6.30 -8.68
N GLU A 92 11.04 -5.12 -8.50
CA GLU A 92 12.47 -4.91 -8.30
C GLU A 92 12.98 -5.61 -7.03
N ASN A 93 12.22 -5.55 -5.94
CA ASN A 93 12.53 -6.28 -4.69
C ASN A 93 12.48 -7.82 -4.87
N SER A 94 11.71 -8.32 -5.84
CA SER A 94 11.71 -9.73 -6.20
C SER A 94 12.82 -10.13 -7.19
N GLY A 95 13.66 -9.18 -7.60
CA GLY A 95 14.74 -9.39 -8.57
C GLY A 95 14.31 -9.31 -10.04
N GLY A 96 13.08 -8.84 -10.30
CA GLY A 96 12.54 -8.67 -11.65
C GLY A 96 12.75 -7.27 -12.23
N GLU A 97 12.47 -7.10 -13.53
CA GLU A 97 12.53 -5.82 -14.23
C GLU A 97 11.18 -5.10 -14.12
N GLY A 98 11.11 -4.10 -13.23
CA GLY A 98 9.88 -3.37 -12.91
C GLY A 98 9.23 -2.70 -14.12
N SER A 99 10.01 -2.12 -15.02
CA SER A 99 9.51 -1.42 -16.21
C SER A 99 8.76 -2.35 -17.18
N VAL A 100 9.30 -3.55 -17.38
CA VAL A 100 8.69 -4.56 -18.28
C VAL A 100 7.37 -5.06 -17.71
N VAL A 101 7.32 -5.29 -16.39
CA VAL A 101 6.11 -5.77 -15.73
C VAL A 101 5.02 -4.70 -15.73
N VAL A 102 5.35 -3.44 -15.44
CA VAL A 102 4.39 -2.32 -15.50
C VAL A 102 3.78 -2.22 -16.90
N SER A 103 4.59 -2.26 -17.98
CA SER A 103 4.09 -2.20 -19.36
C SER A 103 3.11 -3.34 -19.65
N LYS A 104 3.45 -4.58 -19.29
CA LYS A 104 2.57 -5.74 -19.49
C LYS A 104 1.27 -5.68 -18.68
N VAL A 105 1.33 -5.17 -17.47
CA VAL A 105 0.13 -5.03 -16.62
C VAL A 105 -0.80 -3.95 -17.18
N LEU A 106 -0.27 -2.87 -17.76
CA LEU A 106 -1.06 -1.83 -18.42
C LEU A 106 -1.79 -2.33 -19.67
N GLU A 107 -1.21 -3.29 -20.40
CA GLU A 107 -1.84 -3.91 -21.57
C GLU A 107 -2.94 -4.93 -21.19
N GLY A 108 -2.95 -5.35 -19.93
CA GLY A 108 -3.86 -6.37 -19.41
C GLY A 108 -5.23 -5.85 -19.00
N SER A 109 -6.05 -6.74 -18.45
CA SER A 109 -7.36 -6.40 -17.89
C SER A 109 -7.20 -5.69 -16.53
N LYS A 110 -8.27 -5.06 -16.04
CA LYS A 110 -8.29 -4.26 -14.80
C LYS A 110 -7.69 -4.95 -13.56
N ASN A 111 -7.83 -6.28 -13.46
CA ASN A 111 -7.33 -7.07 -12.32
C ASN A 111 -6.09 -7.89 -12.66
N PHE A 112 -5.57 -7.74 -13.88
CA PHE A 112 -4.38 -8.44 -14.32
C PHE A 112 -3.15 -7.83 -13.65
N GLY A 113 -2.32 -8.67 -13.04
CA GLY A 113 -1.15 -8.23 -12.31
C GLY A 113 -0.05 -9.28 -12.27
N TYR A 114 0.99 -8.99 -11.51
CA TYR A 114 2.16 -9.84 -11.38
C TYR A 114 2.28 -10.38 -9.94
N ASN A 115 2.24 -11.71 -9.82
CA ASN A 115 2.53 -12.41 -8.57
C ASN A 115 4.04 -12.55 -8.40
N ALA A 116 4.64 -11.65 -7.61
CA ALA A 116 6.08 -11.60 -7.38
C ALA A 116 6.64 -12.85 -6.69
N LYS A 117 5.81 -13.58 -5.91
CA LYS A 117 6.20 -14.81 -5.23
C LYS A 117 6.44 -15.97 -6.21
N GLU A 118 5.60 -16.07 -7.24
CA GLU A 118 5.66 -17.17 -8.22
C GLU A 118 6.33 -16.74 -9.55
N GLY A 119 6.56 -15.45 -9.75
CA GLY A 119 7.11 -14.92 -10.99
C GLY A 119 6.15 -15.02 -12.19
N LYS A 120 4.83 -14.97 -11.94
CA LYS A 120 3.80 -15.20 -12.96
C LYS A 120 2.81 -14.04 -13.05
N TYR A 121 2.22 -13.87 -14.24
CA TYR A 121 1.10 -12.96 -14.46
C TYR A 121 -0.22 -13.68 -14.17
N VAL A 122 -1.05 -13.08 -13.31
CA VAL A 122 -2.30 -13.68 -12.82
C VAL A 122 -3.41 -12.63 -12.71
N ASP A 123 -4.65 -13.11 -12.55
CA ASP A 123 -5.74 -12.25 -12.07
C ASP A 123 -5.64 -12.15 -10.55
N MET A 124 -5.27 -10.97 -10.06
CA MET A 124 -4.95 -10.72 -8.65
C MET A 124 -6.10 -11.08 -7.71
N LEU A 125 -7.35 -10.79 -8.10
CA LEU A 125 -8.52 -11.09 -7.26
C LEU A 125 -8.77 -12.60 -7.18
N LYS A 126 -8.60 -13.34 -8.28
CA LYS A 126 -8.80 -14.79 -8.32
C LYS A 126 -7.69 -15.53 -7.57
N ASP A 127 -6.48 -15.00 -7.63
CA ASP A 127 -5.31 -15.57 -6.97
C ASP A 127 -5.24 -15.19 -5.47
N GLY A 128 -6.21 -14.38 -4.99
CA GLY A 128 -6.29 -13.96 -3.58
C GLY A 128 -5.28 -12.89 -3.18
N ILE A 129 -4.66 -12.21 -4.15
CA ILE A 129 -3.75 -11.10 -3.90
C ILE A 129 -4.58 -9.81 -3.89
N ILE A 130 -4.98 -9.42 -2.70
CA ILE A 130 -5.93 -8.33 -2.47
C ILE A 130 -5.38 -7.32 -1.46
N ASP A 131 -5.75 -6.06 -1.64
CA ASP A 131 -5.46 -4.97 -0.70
C ASP A 131 -6.77 -4.32 -0.22
N PRO A 132 -6.83 -3.79 1.01
CA PRO A 132 -7.94 -2.96 1.47
C PRO A 132 -7.98 -1.65 0.68
N LYS A 133 -9.12 -1.31 0.09
CA LYS A 133 -9.28 -0.07 -0.67
C LYS A 133 -8.94 1.17 0.16
N LYS A 134 -9.38 1.20 1.42
CA LYS A 134 -9.12 2.31 2.34
C LYS A 134 -7.63 2.59 2.50
N VAL A 135 -6.82 1.55 2.69
CA VAL A 135 -5.36 1.68 2.86
C VAL A 135 -4.73 2.29 1.61
N THR A 136 -5.05 1.75 0.44
CA THR A 136 -4.51 2.23 -0.84
C THR A 136 -4.89 3.69 -1.12
N ARG A 137 -6.15 4.06 -0.85
CA ARG A 137 -6.65 5.43 -1.02
C ARG A 137 -5.97 6.41 -0.07
N VAL A 138 -5.95 6.10 1.23
CA VAL A 138 -5.35 6.98 2.26
C VAL A 138 -3.85 7.13 2.05
N ALA A 139 -3.15 6.07 1.61
CA ALA A 139 -1.73 6.16 1.27
C ALA A 139 -1.48 7.19 0.16
N LEU A 140 -2.28 7.17 -0.90
CA LEU A 140 -2.15 8.14 -2.00
C LEU A 140 -2.50 9.57 -1.55
N GLU A 141 -3.57 9.74 -0.79
CA GLU A 141 -3.99 11.04 -0.25
C GLU A 141 -2.91 11.66 0.65
N ASN A 142 -2.36 10.88 1.58
CA ASN A 142 -1.29 11.33 2.47
C ASN A 142 -0.01 11.63 1.71
N ALA A 143 0.36 10.80 0.74
CA ALA A 143 1.54 11.04 -0.10
C ALA A 143 1.41 12.35 -0.89
N ALA A 144 0.25 12.61 -1.48
CA ALA A 144 -0.01 13.86 -2.19
C ALA A 144 0.02 15.08 -1.25
N SER A 145 -0.53 14.96 -0.05
CA SER A 145 -0.51 16.01 0.97
C SER A 145 0.93 16.38 1.38
N VAL A 146 1.75 15.37 1.68
CA VAL A 146 3.16 15.58 2.05
C VAL A 146 3.96 16.15 0.87
N ALA A 147 3.75 15.63 -0.34
CA ALA A 147 4.42 16.16 -1.53
C ALA A 147 4.06 17.64 -1.78
N GLY A 148 2.79 18.00 -1.64
CA GLY A 148 2.34 19.39 -1.75
C GLY A 148 2.99 20.30 -0.70
N MET A 149 3.14 19.82 0.52
CA MET A 149 3.82 20.56 1.60
C MET A 149 5.31 20.76 1.27
N ILE A 150 6.00 19.74 0.78
CA ILE A 150 7.42 19.83 0.39
C ILE A 150 7.60 20.81 -0.76
N LEU A 151 6.73 20.77 -1.78
CA LEU A 151 6.79 21.68 -2.92
C LEU A 151 6.62 23.17 -2.57
N THR A 152 5.90 23.45 -1.48
CA THR A 152 5.70 24.84 -1.00
C THR A 152 6.71 25.28 0.06
N THR A 153 7.64 24.39 0.45
CA THR A 153 8.64 24.65 1.48
C THR A 153 9.90 25.23 0.86
N GLU A 154 10.35 26.40 1.33
CA GLU A 154 11.59 27.04 0.89
C GLU A 154 12.84 26.50 1.60
N CYS A 155 12.69 26.02 2.84
CA CYS A 155 13.80 25.57 3.66
C CYS A 155 13.36 24.45 4.60
N ALA A 156 14.25 23.49 4.84
CA ALA A 156 14.07 22.44 5.84
C ALA A 156 15.21 22.49 6.87
N LEU A 157 14.84 22.50 8.15
CA LEU A 157 15.79 22.35 9.25
C LEU A 157 15.75 20.91 9.72
N VAL A 158 16.89 20.23 9.66
CA VAL A 158 17.03 18.83 10.10
C VAL A 158 18.22 18.69 11.04
N ASP A 159 18.13 17.73 11.95
CA ASP A 159 19.25 17.41 12.82
C ASP A 159 20.41 16.80 12.01
N ILE A 160 21.64 17.22 12.33
CA ILE A 160 22.84 16.65 11.74
C ILE A 160 23.02 15.26 12.37
N LYS A 161 23.12 14.23 11.53
CA LYS A 161 23.38 12.88 11.98
C LYS A 161 24.79 12.78 12.56
N GLU A 162 24.91 12.53 13.88
CA GLU A 162 26.21 12.31 14.51
C GLU A 162 26.81 10.98 13.99
N GLU A 163 28.03 11.05 13.45
CA GLU A 163 28.74 9.87 12.93
C GLU A 163 29.12 8.85 14.02
N ASN A 164 29.18 9.28 15.28
CA ASN A 164 29.45 8.44 16.44
C ASN A 164 28.48 8.79 17.58
N PRO A 165 27.32 8.14 17.69
CA PRO A 165 26.49 8.31 18.88
C PRO A 165 27.26 7.84 20.11
N ALA A 166 27.35 8.72 21.13
CA ALA A 166 27.97 8.34 22.40
C ALA A 166 27.34 7.06 22.95
N PRO A 167 28.12 6.12 23.53
CA PRO A 167 27.57 4.88 24.07
C PRO A 167 26.54 5.23 25.15
N VAL A 168 25.32 4.72 24.98
CA VAL A 168 24.23 4.86 25.94
C VAL A 168 24.71 4.17 27.23
N PRO A 169 24.81 4.87 28.36
CA PRO A 169 25.20 4.22 29.62
C PRO A 169 24.17 3.15 30.02
N PRO A 170 24.60 2.04 30.65
CA PRO A 170 23.78 0.90 31.00
C PRO A 170 22.65 1.22 31.97
#